data_3102ffb615a826a39fdae0a9f707724b
#
_entry.id   3102ffb615a826a39fdae0a9f707724b
#
_cell.length_a   1.000
_cell.length_b   1.000
_cell.length_c   1.000
_cell.angle_alpha   90.00
_cell.angle_beta   90.00
_cell.angle_gamma   90.00
#
_symmetry.space_group_name_H-M   'P 1'
#
loop_
_entity.id
_entity.type
_entity.pdbx_description
1 polymer ?
#
loop_
_entity_poly.entity_id
_entity_poly.type
_entity_poly.pdbx_seq_one_letter_code
_entity_poly.pdbx_strand_id
1 'polypeptide(L)'
;MSARLGVFAIAVLGMLTAATLHAATPFTGVPPASSSTPYVPDPASITREGPGYRYPQSGWIVLHTEGEPYDRGYQHGKLLAAEIVENLKSIAAFRSPKAPAEAWRDMRTLVGALFLRRYDAEYLEEMKGIADGAAHAGAKFENRPLDLVDIVALNSNIEVDFLDSGLEATPTGLEGRRFREPEEGQPASEADDHCSAFAATGPATADGGIVFGHITMFHLYAVRHFNVWLDIKPKAGHRMVFQTYPGGIMSGLDYYMNDAGLLCSETTIAQTRFDAEAAPLASRIRRVMQYADSIDKAVEILTSSNNGLYSNEWLLGDTKTNEVAMFELGTRKHKLWRSSKKEFPGGTEGFYWGCNNTKDLDVRAETVASLAAKPANLVFHPANRDVAWLKLFDESRGKIDARFGFKAFTTPPLAAFRSCDAKFTTTALAKELKSWALFGPPLGRTWDAAPEELKRLSDIQPLVSNDWAMIRVDAVSE
;
A
#
# COMPACT_ATOMS: atom_id res chain seq x y z
N MET A 1 57.62 -42.51 32.39
CA MET A 1 57.54 -42.45 30.95
C MET A 1 56.52 -41.40 30.53
N SER A 2 57.01 -40.25 30.15
CA SER A 2 56.22 -39.06 29.79
C SER A 2 55.91 -39.04 28.30
N ALA A 3 54.62 -38.91 27.95
CA ALA A 3 54.20 -38.64 26.57
C ALA A 3 53.78 -37.16 26.50
N ARG A 4 54.48 -36.42 25.62
CA ARG A 4 54.21 -35.01 25.33
C ARG A 4 53.09 -34.97 24.26
N LEU A 5 52.01 -34.24 24.52
CA LEU A 5 51.04 -33.82 23.52
C LEU A 5 51.54 -32.52 22.83
N GLY A 6 51.71 -32.60 21.51
CA GLY A 6 51.98 -31.40 20.71
C GLY A 6 50.65 -30.73 20.27
N VAL A 7 50.53 -29.43 20.58
CA VAL A 7 49.43 -28.60 20.11
C VAL A 7 49.80 -27.99 18.78
N PHE A 8 49.07 -28.34 17.72
CA PHE A 8 49.14 -27.67 16.42
C PHE A 8 48.16 -26.49 16.44
N ALA A 9 48.65 -25.26 16.43
CA ALA A 9 47.88 -24.06 16.23
C ALA A 9 47.76 -23.81 14.72
N ILE A 10 46.56 -23.95 14.18
CA ILE A 10 46.23 -23.49 12.83
C ILE A 10 45.76 -22.05 12.91
N ALA A 11 46.59 -21.15 12.40
CA ALA A 11 46.20 -19.75 12.22
C ALA A 11 45.33 -19.65 10.97
N VAL A 12 44.02 -19.40 11.15
CA VAL A 12 43.11 -19.02 10.07
C VAL A 12 43.18 -17.52 9.91
N LEU A 13 43.86 -17.06 8.87
CA LEU A 13 43.92 -15.67 8.45
C LEU A 13 42.61 -15.33 7.73
N GLY A 14 41.60 -14.83 8.45
CA GLY A 14 40.38 -14.32 7.90
C GLY A 14 40.63 -12.96 7.24
N MET A 15 40.57 -12.90 5.89
CA MET A 15 40.47 -11.63 5.16
C MET A 15 39.10 -11.04 5.43
N LEU A 16 39.01 -10.08 6.33
CA LEU A 16 37.89 -9.15 6.44
C LEU A 16 37.97 -8.18 5.24
N THR A 17 37.20 -8.45 4.20
CA THR A 17 36.87 -7.43 3.21
C THR A 17 35.93 -6.42 3.88
N ALA A 18 36.48 -5.28 4.26
CA ALA A 18 35.67 -4.14 4.70
C ALA A 18 34.83 -3.67 3.51
N ALA A 19 33.55 -4.08 3.49
CA ALA A 19 32.54 -3.44 2.68
C ALA A 19 32.44 -1.99 3.18
N THR A 20 32.94 -1.05 2.41
CA THR A 20 32.75 0.38 2.65
C THR A 20 31.24 0.66 2.55
N LEU A 21 30.58 0.70 3.70
CA LEU A 21 29.26 1.28 3.85
C LEU A 21 29.38 2.76 3.42
N HIS A 22 28.96 3.07 2.19
CA HIS A 22 28.72 4.45 1.82
C HIS A 22 27.54 4.91 2.68
N ALA A 23 27.83 5.70 3.70
CA ALA A 23 26.81 6.39 4.48
C ALA A 23 26.03 7.28 3.51
N ALA A 24 24.75 7.01 3.32
CA ALA A 24 23.87 7.91 2.60
C ALA A 24 23.94 9.28 3.27
N THR A 25 24.11 10.33 2.48
CA THR A 25 24.11 11.71 2.98
C THR A 25 22.80 11.94 3.75
N PRO A 26 22.82 12.39 5.00
CA PRO A 26 21.58 12.63 5.73
C PRO A 26 20.73 13.64 4.96
N PHE A 27 19.48 13.30 4.70
CA PHE A 27 18.53 14.24 4.11
C PHE A 27 18.34 15.43 5.06
N THR A 28 18.63 16.64 4.60
CA THR A 28 18.62 17.85 5.43
C THR A 28 17.21 18.43 5.65
N GLY A 29 16.14 17.75 5.20
CA GLY A 29 14.76 18.22 5.32
C GLY A 29 14.43 19.42 4.43
N VAL A 30 15.30 19.75 3.48
CA VAL A 30 15.03 20.82 2.51
C VAL A 30 14.33 20.22 1.31
N PRO A 31 13.16 20.76 0.89
CA PRO A 31 12.54 20.34 -0.37
C PRO A 31 13.52 20.42 -1.52
N PRO A 32 13.52 19.48 -2.47
CA PRO A 32 14.39 19.57 -3.64
C PRO A 32 14.19 20.92 -4.35
N ALA A 33 15.24 21.54 -4.80
CA ALA A 33 15.21 22.86 -5.47
C ALA A 33 14.30 22.89 -6.73
N SER A 34 14.02 21.72 -7.32
CA SER A 34 13.10 21.54 -8.43
C SER A 34 11.61 21.69 -8.06
N SER A 35 11.28 21.86 -6.78
CA SER A 35 9.91 21.84 -6.26
C SER A 35 9.13 23.15 -6.41
N SER A 36 9.77 24.26 -6.74
CA SER A 36 9.12 25.57 -6.82
C SER A 36 8.37 25.83 -8.13
N THR A 37 8.76 25.13 -9.22
CA THR A 37 8.11 25.27 -10.53
C THR A 37 7.12 24.12 -10.73
N PRO A 38 5.83 24.40 -11.04
CA PRO A 38 4.87 23.35 -11.36
C PRO A 38 5.36 22.52 -12.54
N TYR A 39 5.34 21.20 -12.40
CA TYR A 39 5.68 20.31 -13.50
C TYR A 39 4.67 20.49 -14.64
N VAL A 40 5.15 20.67 -15.85
CA VAL A 40 4.36 20.67 -17.08
C VAL A 40 4.87 19.51 -17.93
N PRO A 41 4.03 18.51 -18.25
CA PRO A 41 4.46 17.39 -19.05
C PRO A 41 4.80 17.86 -20.48
N ASP A 42 5.84 17.24 -21.06
CA ASP A 42 6.13 17.42 -22.48
C ASP A 42 4.93 16.95 -23.30
N PRO A 43 4.34 17.79 -24.17
CA PRO A 43 3.22 17.40 -25.02
C PRO A 43 3.47 16.11 -25.83
N ALA A 44 4.71 15.86 -26.24
CA ALA A 44 5.10 14.64 -26.96
C ALA A 44 5.05 13.37 -26.10
N SER A 45 5.10 13.50 -24.77
CA SER A 45 5.01 12.39 -23.83
C SER A 45 3.59 12.03 -23.44
N ILE A 46 2.60 12.85 -23.82
CA ILE A 46 1.20 12.66 -23.46
C ILE A 46 0.54 11.70 -24.45
N THR A 47 0.01 10.59 -23.95
CA THR A 47 -0.84 9.69 -24.72
C THR A 47 -2.31 9.89 -24.32
N ARG A 48 -3.23 9.91 -25.27
CA ARG A 48 -4.66 10.16 -25.03
C ARG A 48 -5.56 9.03 -25.54
N GLU A 49 -6.67 8.82 -24.84
CA GLU A 49 -7.81 8.00 -25.26
C GLU A 49 -9.12 8.69 -24.85
N GLY A 50 -9.83 9.27 -25.79
CA GLY A 50 -10.96 10.13 -25.47
C GLY A 50 -10.55 11.29 -24.54
N PRO A 51 -11.26 11.50 -23.43
CA PRO A 51 -10.87 12.48 -22.42
C PRO A 51 -9.72 12.00 -21.52
N GLY A 52 -9.46 10.68 -21.47
CA GLY A 52 -8.38 10.11 -20.68
C GLY A 52 -7.00 10.39 -21.29
N TYR A 53 -6.00 10.49 -20.41
CA TYR A 53 -4.61 10.67 -20.80
C TYR A 53 -3.62 10.09 -19.80
N ARG A 54 -2.39 9.83 -20.25
CA ARG A 54 -1.26 9.48 -19.39
C ARG A 54 -0.02 10.24 -19.79
N TYR A 55 0.89 10.44 -18.82
CA TYR A 55 2.23 10.96 -19.03
C TYR A 55 3.19 10.48 -17.94
N PRO A 56 4.53 10.42 -18.18
CA PRO A 56 5.51 10.06 -17.17
C PRO A 56 5.91 11.27 -16.33
N GLN A 57 6.14 11.05 -15.01
CA GLN A 57 6.73 12.05 -14.12
C GLN A 57 7.52 11.35 -13.00
N SER A 58 8.86 11.54 -12.95
CA SER A 58 9.71 11.01 -11.86
C SER A 58 9.47 9.55 -11.52
N GLY A 59 9.41 8.66 -12.54
CA GLY A 59 9.13 7.23 -12.37
C GLY A 59 7.66 6.87 -12.26
N TRP A 60 6.77 7.84 -12.03
CA TRP A 60 5.32 7.64 -12.05
C TRP A 60 4.75 7.65 -13.46
N ILE A 61 3.69 6.90 -13.66
CA ILE A 61 2.76 7.05 -14.76
C ILE A 61 1.55 7.80 -14.20
N VAL A 62 1.42 9.07 -14.51
CA VAL A 62 0.22 9.83 -14.14
C VAL A 62 -0.86 9.51 -15.17
N LEU A 63 -1.97 8.96 -14.69
CA LEU A 63 -3.10 8.51 -15.49
C LEU A 63 -4.35 9.27 -15.07
N HIS A 64 -4.99 9.92 -16.03
CA HIS A 64 -6.32 10.53 -15.85
C HIS A 64 -7.38 9.74 -16.60
N THR A 65 -8.52 9.49 -15.95
CA THR A 65 -9.69 8.86 -16.56
C THR A 65 -10.97 9.55 -16.09
N GLU A 66 -11.98 9.65 -16.96
CA GLU A 66 -13.26 10.26 -16.61
C GLU A 66 -14.46 9.62 -17.30
N GLY A 67 -15.65 9.83 -16.74
CA GLY A 67 -16.93 9.45 -17.33
C GLY A 67 -17.67 8.35 -16.59
N GLU A 68 -18.53 7.65 -17.33
CA GLU A 68 -19.28 6.49 -16.84
C GLU A 68 -18.31 5.33 -16.50
N PRO A 69 -18.73 4.36 -15.66
CA PRO A 69 -17.85 3.28 -15.20
C PRO A 69 -17.11 2.56 -16.32
N TYR A 70 -17.84 2.13 -17.34
CA TYR A 70 -17.23 1.45 -18.48
C TYR A 70 -16.26 2.34 -19.25
N ASP A 71 -16.62 3.61 -19.50
CA ASP A 71 -15.81 4.54 -20.29
C ASP A 71 -14.49 4.87 -19.62
N ARG A 72 -14.50 5.20 -18.31
CA ARG A 72 -13.26 5.47 -17.55
C ARG A 72 -12.39 4.22 -17.44
N GLY A 73 -13.01 3.04 -17.30
CA GLY A 73 -12.30 1.77 -17.34
C GLY A 73 -11.65 1.50 -18.70
N TYR A 74 -12.37 1.75 -19.81
CA TYR A 74 -11.84 1.57 -21.15
C TYR A 74 -10.63 2.46 -21.44
N GLN A 75 -10.66 3.72 -21.00
CA GLN A 75 -9.53 4.64 -21.07
C GLN A 75 -8.31 4.07 -20.30
N HIS A 76 -8.52 3.62 -19.05
CA HIS A 76 -7.48 3.01 -18.24
C HIS A 76 -6.85 1.79 -18.94
N GLY A 77 -7.69 0.85 -19.38
CA GLY A 77 -7.22 -0.37 -20.05
C GLY A 77 -6.46 -0.09 -21.34
N LYS A 78 -6.96 0.82 -22.15
CA LYS A 78 -6.36 1.21 -23.42
C LYS A 78 -5.00 1.88 -23.23
N LEU A 79 -4.91 2.81 -22.26
CA LEU A 79 -3.71 3.59 -21.96
C LEU A 79 -2.63 2.79 -21.28
N LEU A 80 -2.96 1.74 -20.51
CA LEU A 80 -2.01 0.92 -19.75
C LEU A 80 -1.94 -0.54 -20.20
N ALA A 81 -2.35 -0.85 -21.45
CA ALA A 81 -2.48 -2.22 -21.93
C ALA A 81 -1.21 -3.07 -21.76
N ALA A 82 -0.05 -2.52 -22.09
CA ALA A 82 1.23 -3.21 -21.96
C ALA A 82 1.60 -3.43 -20.49
N GLU A 83 1.44 -2.42 -19.67
CA GLU A 83 1.76 -2.45 -18.25
C GLU A 83 0.84 -3.43 -17.48
N ILE A 84 -0.45 -3.53 -17.87
CA ILE A 84 -1.40 -4.52 -17.32
C ILE A 84 -0.91 -5.94 -17.59
N VAL A 85 -0.46 -6.23 -18.80
CA VAL A 85 0.06 -7.54 -19.18
C VAL A 85 1.33 -7.87 -18.40
N GLU A 86 2.25 -6.92 -18.26
CA GLU A 86 3.49 -7.14 -17.52
C GLU A 86 3.24 -7.36 -16.01
N ASN A 87 2.32 -6.61 -15.40
CA ASN A 87 1.91 -6.82 -14.02
C ASN A 87 1.31 -8.23 -13.82
N LEU A 88 0.39 -8.63 -14.70
CA LEU A 88 -0.21 -9.96 -14.67
C LEU A 88 0.84 -11.07 -14.80
N LYS A 89 1.78 -10.94 -15.75
CA LYS A 89 2.87 -11.91 -15.94
C LYS A 89 3.74 -12.02 -14.69
N SER A 90 4.07 -10.90 -14.05
CA SER A 90 4.87 -10.88 -12.82
C SER A 90 4.17 -11.64 -11.68
N ILE A 91 2.87 -11.41 -11.49
CA ILE A 91 2.07 -12.11 -10.47
C ILE A 91 2.00 -13.62 -10.79
N ALA A 92 1.69 -13.97 -12.04
CA ALA A 92 1.58 -15.37 -12.46
C ALA A 92 2.90 -16.14 -12.25
N ALA A 93 4.03 -15.55 -12.67
CA ALA A 93 5.35 -16.13 -12.51
C ALA A 93 5.79 -16.23 -11.03
N PHE A 94 5.44 -15.24 -10.21
CA PHE A 94 5.72 -15.28 -8.78
C PHE A 94 4.94 -16.40 -8.07
N ARG A 95 3.66 -16.62 -8.45
CA ARG A 95 2.83 -17.70 -7.92
C ARG A 95 3.37 -19.10 -8.31
N SER A 96 3.74 -19.27 -9.56
CA SER A 96 4.37 -20.51 -10.05
C SER A 96 5.39 -20.25 -11.15
N PRO A 97 6.68 -20.17 -10.82
CA PRO A 97 7.74 -19.96 -11.83
C PRO A 97 7.78 -21.02 -12.92
N LYS A 98 7.38 -22.28 -12.61
CA LYS A 98 7.41 -23.41 -13.54
C LYS A 98 6.16 -23.50 -14.42
N ALA A 99 5.03 -22.98 -13.97
CA ALA A 99 3.74 -23.07 -14.65
C ALA A 99 2.91 -21.78 -14.47
N PRO A 100 3.39 -20.60 -14.92
CA PRO A 100 2.70 -19.33 -14.70
C PRO A 100 1.29 -19.30 -15.27
N ALA A 101 1.09 -19.87 -16.46
CA ALA A 101 -0.21 -19.93 -17.13
C ALA A 101 -1.24 -20.75 -16.32
N GLU A 102 -0.80 -21.85 -15.70
CA GLU A 102 -1.64 -22.68 -14.85
C GLU A 102 -2.00 -21.93 -13.55
N ALA A 103 -0.99 -21.37 -12.88
CA ALA A 103 -1.23 -20.56 -11.67
C ALA A 103 -2.20 -19.41 -11.90
N TRP A 104 -2.13 -18.75 -13.06
CA TRP A 104 -3.08 -17.70 -13.40
C TRP A 104 -4.49 -18.26 -13.68
N ARG A 105 -4.63 -19.41 -14.35
CA ARG A 105 -5.94 -20.06 -14.52
C ARG A 105 -6.58 -20.42 -13.19
N ASP A 106 -5.78 -20.96 -12.25
CA ASP A 106 -6.24 -21.32 -10.92
C ASP A 106 -6.69 -20.08 -10.14
N MET A 107 -5.90 -18.99 -10.23
CA MET A 107 -6.24 -17.68 -9.67
C MET A 107 -7.57 -17.17 -10.22
N ARG A 108 -7.78 -17.20 -11.53
CA ARG A 108 -9.03 -16.80 -12.19
C ARG A 108 -10.22 -17.64 -11.72
N THR A 109 -10.03 -18.95 -11.57
CA THR A 109 -11.07 -19.86 -11.07
C THR A 109 -11.45 -19.51 -9.62
N LEU A 110 -10.46 -19.29 -8.78
CA LEU A 110 -10.64 -18.93 -7.37
C LEU A 110 -11.37 -17.59 -7.22
N VAL A 111 -10.92 -16.56 -7.91
CA VAL A 111 -11.56 -15.23 -7.80
C VAL A 111 -12.94 -15.20 -8.43
N GLY A 112 -13.16 -15.96 -9.50
CA GLY A 112 -14.48 -16.14 -10.10
C GLY A 112 -15.49 -16.78 -9.15
N ALA A 113 -15.03 -17.72 -8.34
CA ALA A 113 -15.86 -18.41 -7.34
C ALA A 113 -16.14 -17.55 -6.11
N LEU A 114 -15.13 -16.85 -5.57
CA LEU A 114 -15.20 -16.19 -4.26
C LEU A 114 -15.51 -14.70 -4.33
N PHE A 115 -14.97 -13.97 -5.31
CA PHE A 115 -14.98 -12.51 -5.29
C PHE A 115 -15.84 -11.87 -6.38
N LEU A 116 -15.88 -12.43 -7.60
CA LEU A 116 -16.55 -11.79 -8.75
C LEU A 116 -17.95 -11.27 -8.45
N ARG A 117 -18.77 -12.08 -7.76
CA ARG A 117 -20.18 -11.74 -7.45
C ARG A 117 -20.32 -10.80 -6.24
N ARG A 118 -19.22 -10.46 -5.57
CA ARG A 118 -19.21 -9.63 -4.36
C ARG A 118 -18.74 -8.19 -4.63
N TYR A 119 -18.25 -7.93 -5.84
CA TYR A 119 -18.00 -6.57 -6.29
C TYR A 119 -19.31 -5.84 -6.60
N ASP A 120 -19.32 -4.54 -6.34
CA ASP A 120 -20.40 -3.67 -6.80
C ASP A 120 -20.49 -3.66 -8.33
N ALA A 121 -21.72 -3.62 -8.89
CA ALA A 121 -21.95 -3.64 -10.32
C ALA A 121 -21.20 -2.53 -11.06
N GLU A 122 -21.15 -1.33 -10.49
CA GLU A 122 -20.41 -0.19 -11.03
C GLU A 122 -18.93 -0.50 -11.23
N TYR A 123 -18.29 -1.16 -10.27
CA TYR A 123 -16.86 -1.48 -10.37
C TYR A 123 -16.60 -2.68 -11.27
N LEU A 124 -17.57 -3.59 -11.42
CA LEU A 124 -17.50 -4.64 -12.45
C LEU A 124 -17.59 -4.04 -13.85
N GLU A 125 -18.41 -3.03 -14.06
CA GLU A 125 -18.47 -2.30 -15.34
C GLU A 125 -17.16 -1.57 -15.63
N GLU A 126 -16.56 -0.91 -14.65
CA GLU A 126 -15.25 -0.28 -14.80
C GLU A 126 -14.17 -1.31 -15.13
N MET A 127 -14.10 -2.42 -14.38
CA MET A 127 -13.16 -3.50 -14.66
C MET A 127 -13.40 -4.16 -16.02
N LYS A 128 -14.65 -4.25 -16.48
CA LYS A 128 -14.98 -4.71 -17.83
C LYS A 128 -14.44 -3.74 -18.89
N GLY A 129 -14.61 -2.44 -18.66
CA GLY A 129 -14.00 -1.41 -19.49
C GLY A 129 -12.48 -1.53 -19.55
N ILE A 130 -11.80 -1.72 -18.41
CA ILE A 130 -10.34 -1.94 -18.36
C ILE A 130 -9.94 -3.14 -19.22
N ALA A 131 -10.64 -4.26 -19.06
CA ALA A 131 -10.37 -5.47 -19.83
C ALA A 131 -10.53 -5.24 -21.34
N ASP A 132 -11.64 -4.64 -21.77
CA ASP A 132 -11.94 -4.39 -23.17
C ASP A 132 -10.98 -3.38 -23.80
N GLY A 133 -10.68 -2.28 -23.08
CA GLY A 133 -9.70 -1.29 -23.54
C GLY A 133 -8.31 -1.89 -23.73
N ALA A 134 -7.85 -2.70 -22.77
CA ALA A 134 -6.59 -3.41 -22.89
C ALA A 134 -6.59 -4.42 -24.04
N ALA A 135 -7.65 -5.22 -24.19
CA ALA A 135 -7.79 -6.18 -25.29
C ALA A 135 -7.80 -5.50 -26.67
N HIS A 136 -8.50 -4.36 -26.81
CA HIS A 136 -8.51 -3.57 -28.05
C HIS A 136 -7.15 -2.96 -28.38
N ALA A 137 -6.31 -2.68 -27.36
CA ALA A 137 -4.92 -2.29 -27.55
C ALA A 137 -3.97 -3.48 -27.80
N GLY A 138 -4.51 -4.70 -27.91
CA GLY A 138 -3.75 -5.92 -28.21
C GLY A 138 -3.23 -6.67 -26.98
N ALA A 139 -3.63 -6.31 -25.76
CA ALA A 139 -3.23 -7.02 -24.53
C ALA A 139 -3.72 -8.46 -24.55
N LYS A 140 -2.77 -9.38 -24.38
CA LYS A 140 -3.01 -10.84 -24.36
C LYS A 140 -2.16 -11.51 -23.28
N PHE A 141 -2.72 -12.58 -22.70
CA PHE A 141 -1.98 -13.54 -21.91
C PHE A 141 -2.25 -14.93 -22.44
N GLU A 142 -1.20 -15.73 -22.70
CA GLU A 142 -1.30 -17.08 -23.30
C GLU A 142 -2.14 -17.08 -24.59
N ASN A 143 -1.88 -16.11 -25.49
CA ASN A 143 -2.58 -15.90 -26.75
C ASN A 143 -4.09 -15.57 -26.65
N ARG A 144 -4.63 -15.44 -25.46
CA ARG A 144 -6.01 -15.04 -25.20
C ARG A 144 -6.06 -13.54 -24.89
N PRO A 145 -6.98 -12.76 -25.48
CA PRO A 145 -7.24 -11.39 -25.02
C PRO A 145 -7.59 -11.38 -23.53
N LEU A 146 -7.22 -10.31 -22.84
CA LEU A 146 -7.63 -10.12 -21.46
C LEU A 146 -9.15 -9.95 -21.37
N ASP A 147 -9.74 -10.41 -20.28
CA ASP A 147 -11.17 -10.30 -19.99
C ASP A 147 -11.44 -9.79 -18.57
N LEU A 148 -12.71 -9.59 -18.21
CA LEU A 148 -13.13 -9.10 -16.91
C LEU A 148 -12.50 -9.91 -15.75
N VAL A 149 -12.42 -11.23 -15.87
CA VAL A 149 -11.91 -12.08 -14.78
C VAL A 149 -10.42 -11.87 -14.55
N ASP A 150 -9.65 -11.49 -15.57
CA ASP A 150 -8.25 -11.11 -15.40
C ASP A 150 -8.13 -9.85 -14.54
N ILE A 151 -8.96 -8.85 -14.79
CA ILE A 151 -8.92 -7.59 -14.03
C ILE A 151 -9.46 -7.79 -12.61
N VAL A 152 -10.50 -8.61 -12.43
CA VAL A 152 -10.95 -9.01 -11.08
C VAL A 152 -9.84 -9.74 -10.33
N ALA A 153 -9.09 -10.62 -10.99
CA ALA A 153 -7.98 -11.34 -10.39
C ALA A 153 -6.85 -10.38 -9.96
N LEU A 154 -6.52 -9.38 -10.76
CA LEU A 154 -5.56 -8.33 -10.37
C LEU A 154 -6.03 -7.57 -9.12
N ASN A 155 -7.31 -7.21 -9.04
CA ASN A 155 -7.88 -6.43 -7.95
C ASN A 155 -8.23 -7.25 -6.68
N SER A 156 -8.16 -8.56 -6.76
CA SER A 156 -8.35 -9.47 -5.63
C SER A 156 -7.04 -10.15 -5.19
N ASN A 157 -5.92 -9.88 -5.88
CA ASN A 157 -4.66 -10.60 -5.67
C ASN A 157 -4.18 -10.53 -4.22
N ILE A 158 -4.22 -9.34 -3.61
CA ILE A 158 -3.77 -9.15 -2.24
C ILE A 158 -4.65 -9.92 -1.24
N GLU A 159 -5.97 -9.95 -1.46
CA GLU A 159 -6.90 -10.70 -0.60
C GLU A 159 -6.71 -12.22 -0.76
N VAL A 160 -6.36 -12.68 -1.96
CA VAL A 160 -6.03 -14.11 -2.19
C VAL A 160 -4.76 -14.51 -1.46
N ASP A 161 -3.76 -13.63 -1.36
CA ASP A 161 -2.54 -13.90 -0.60
C ASP A 161 -2.82 -14.10 0.90
N PHE A 162 -3.89 -13.51 1.41
CA PHE A 162 -4.33 -13.65 2.80
C PHE A 162 -5.44 -14.70 3.02
N LEU A 163 -5.94 -15.34 1.96
CA LEU A 163 -7.07 -16.25 2.04
C LEU A 163 -6.81 -17.45 2.95
N ASP A 164 -5.64 -18.05 2.86
CA ASP A 164 -5.29 -19.21 3.69
C ASP A 164 -5.33 -18.85 5.18
N SER A 165 -4.74 -17.72 5.56
CA SER A 165 -4.79 -17.23 6.94
C SER A 165 -6.21 -16.88 7.38
N GLY A 166 -7.01 -16.28 6.50
CA GLY A 166 -8.42 -15.97 6.76
C GLY A 166 -9.26 -17.22 6.95
N LEU A 167 -9.02 -18.26 6.19
CA LEU A 167 -9.69 -19.56 6.33
C LEU A 167 -9.27 -20.29 7.61
N GLU A 168 -8.00 -20.23 7.99
CA GLU A 168 -7.51 -20.78 9.26
C GLU A 168 -8.13 -20.07 10.48
N ALA A 169 -8.35 -18.76 10.39
CA ALA A 169 -9.02 -17.99 11.43
C ALA A 169 -10.52 -18.24 11.51
N THR A 170 -11.13 -18.86 10.47
CA THR A 170 -12.56 -19.13 10.42
C THR A 170 -12.88 -20.45 11.14
N PRO A 171 -13.77 -20.50 12.16
CA PRO A 171 -14.16 -21.74 12.81
C PRO A 171 -14.90 -22.63 11.82
N THR A 172 -14.32 -23.77 11.52
CA THR A 172 -14.93 -24.76 10.60
C THR A 172 -15.76 -25.83 11.32
N GLY A 173 -15.90 -25.72 12.66
CA GLY A 173 -16.48 -26.80 13.47
C GLY A 173 -15.63 -28.07 13.55
N LEU A 174 -14.45 -28.08 12.93
CA LEU A 174 -13.48 -29.15 13.04
C LEU A 174 -12.53 -28.82 14.21
N GLU A 175 -12.79 -29.40 15.34
CA GLU A 175 -11.87 -29.41 16.46
C GLU A 175 -10.54 -30.03 16.04
N GLY A 176 -9.44 -29.32 16.17
CA GLY A 176 -8.08 -29.88 16.03
C GLY A 176 -7.18 -29.30 14.98
N ARG A 177 -7.41 -28.11 14.42
CA ARG A 177 -6.37 -27.44 13.60
C ARG A 177 -5.21 -27.04 14.51
N ARG A 178 -4.07 -27.69 14.32
CA ARG A 178 -2.81 -27.32 14.96
C ARG A 178 -2.33 -26.01 14.31
N PHE A 179 -2.30 -24.92 15.08
CA PHE A 179 -1.52 -23.76 14.71
C PHE A 179 -0.07 -24.21 14.51
N ARG A 180 0.55 -23.86 13.39
CA ARG A 180 1.99 -24.00 13.26
C ARG A 180 2.59 -23.02 14.26
N GLU A 181 3.17 -23.54 15.32
CA GLU A 181 4.09 -22.74 16.12
C GLU A 181 5.26 -22.34 15.21
N PRO A 182 5.72 -21.05 15.29
CA PRO A 182 6.98 -20.69 14.65
C PRO A 182 8.05 -21.65 15.16
N GLU A 183 8.83 -22.24 14.27
CA GLU A 183 9.96 -23.09 14.65
C GLU A 183 10.88 -22.25 15.54
N GLU A 184 11.20 -22.77 16.74
CA GLU A 184 12.08 -22.13 17.70
C GLU A 184 13.44 -21.89 17.02
N GLY A 185 13.85 -20.63 16.87
CA GLY A 185 15.13 -20.25 16.29
C GLY A 185 15.09 -19.65 14.87
N GLN A 186 13.94 -19.52 14.23
CA GLN A 186 13.85 -18.61 13.08
C GLN A 186 13.81 -17.17 13.59
N PRO A 187 14.71 -16.27 13.11
CA PRO A 187 14.56 -14.85 13.38
C PRO A 187 13.15 -14.46 12.92
N ALA A 188 12.46 -13.62 13.72
CA ALA A 188 11.22 -13.00 13.29
C ALA A 188 11.42 -12.56 11.84
N SER A 189 10.64 -13.14 10.93
CA SER A 189 10.90 -12.95 9.51
C SER A 189 10.83 -11.44 9.25
N GLU A 190 11.78 -10.91 8.46
CA GLU A 190 11.70 -9.53 7.94
C GLU A 190 10.38 -9.28 7.15
N ALA A 191 9.51 -10.30 7.10
CA ALA A 191 8.20 -10.32 6.47
C ALA A 191 7.14 -9.48 7.19
N ASP A 192 7.39 -9.03 8.42
CA ASP A 192 6.41 -8.29 9.22
C ASP A 192 6.46 -6.76 9.00
N ASP A 193 7.39 -6.25 8.18
CA ASP A 193 7.52 -4.84 7.86
C ASP A 193 6.86 -4.54 6.51
N HIS A 194 5.60 -4.06 6.52
CA HIS A 194 4.88 -3.76 5.28
C HIS A 194 4.69 -2.28 5.00
N CYS A 195 4.36 -1.45 6.00
CA CYS A 195 4.03 -0.04 5.78
C CYS A 195 4.33 0.82 7.01
N SER A 196 4.51 2.12 6.80
CA SER A 196 4.51 3.12 7.85
C SER A 196 3.66 4.31 7.42
N ALA A 197 2.75 4.77 8.28
CA ALA A 197 1.86 5.87 7.99
C ALA A 197 1.76 6.84 9.16
N PHE A 198 1.39 8.10 8.88
CA PHE A 198 1.07 9.07 9.91
C PHE A 198 -0.04 10.03 9.48
N ALA A 199 -0.76 10.54 10.46
CA ALA A 199 -1.74 11.61 10.32
C ALA A 199 -1.59 12.59 11.49
N ALA A 200 -1.30 13.85 11.20
CA ALA A 200 -1.11 14.91 12.18
C ALA A 200 -2.09 16.05 11.96
N THR A 201 -2.53 16.71 13.03
CA THR A 201 -3.43 17.87 12.97
C THR A 201 -3.34 18.70 14.25
N GLY A 202 -3.94 19.89 14.21
CA GLY A 202 -4.15 20.74 15.38
C GLY A 202 -2.88 21.03 16.16
N PRO A 203 -2.80 20.67 17.46
CA PRO A 203 -1.65 21.02 18.31
C PRO A 203 -0.35 20.33 17.91
N ALA A 204 -0.39 19.31 17.09
CA ALA A 204 0.82 18.63 16.59
C ALA A 204 1.48 19.37 15.42
N THR A 205 0.70 20.11 14.63
CA THR A 205 1.14 20.75 13.39
C THR A 205 1.47 22.22 13.55
N ALA A 206 2.27 22.77 12.63
CA ALA A 206 2.74 24.14 12.70
C ALA A 206 1.64 25.19 12.44
N ASP A 207 0.63 24.83 11.66
CA ASP A 207 -0.46 25.71 11.22
C ASP A 207 -1.86 25.24 11.66
N GLY A 208 -1.94 24.14 12.42
CA GLY A 208 -3.19 23.52 12.84
C GLY A 208 -3.88 22.69 11.75
N GLY A 209 -3.37 22.69 10.52
CA GLY A 209 -3.87 21.89 9.41
C GLY A 209 -3.43 20.42 9.49
N ILE A 210 -3.88 19.62 8.52
CA ILE A 210 -3.49 18.22 8.42
C ILE A 210 -2.15 18.08 7.68
N VAL A 211 -1.27 17.19 8.19
CA VAL A 211 -0.16 16.59 7.45
C VAL A 211 -0.35 15.09 7.49
N PHE A 212 -0.36 14.44 6.32
CA PHE A 212 -0.79 13.07 6.16
C PHE A 212 0.12 12.32 5.19
N GLY A 213 0.62 11.15 5.56
CA GLY A 213 1.58 10.45 4.69
C GLY A 213 1.68 8.95 4.92
N HIS A 214 2.24 8.29 3.92
CA HIS A 214 2.39 6.83 3.86
C HIS A 214 3.65 6.43 3.09
N ILE A 215 4.24 5.32 3.48
CA ILE A 215 5.33 4.61 2.81
C ILE A 215 4.98 3.13 2.75
N THR A 216 5.22 2.52 1.60
CA THR A 216 4.91 1.11 1.38
C THR A 216 6.18 0.27 1.37
N MET A 217 6.11 -0.89 2.00
CA MET A 217 7.12 -1.95 1.95
C MET A 217 6.44 -3.21 1.46
N PHE A 218 6.95 -3.81 0.39
CA PHE A 218 6.37 -5.03 -0.17
C PHE A 218 7.42 -5.82 -0.97
N HIS A 219 7.02 -6.77 -1.79
CA HIS A 219 7.91 -7.59 -2.61
C HIS A 219 8.23 -6.94 -3.95
N LEU A 220 9.49 -7.01 -4.38
CA LEU A 220 9.98 -6.34 -5.59
C LEU A 220 9.23 -6.73 -6.86
N TYR A 221 8.78 -7.99 -7.00
CA TYR A 221 8.02 -8.43 -8.18
C TYR A 221 6.74 -7.64 -8.42
N ALA A 222 6.11 -7.17 -7.34
CA ALA A 222 4.87 -6.39 -7.41
C ALA A 222 5.14 -4.88 -7.44
N VAL A 223 5.97 -4.38 -6.51
CA VAL A 223 6.14 -2.93 -6.30
C VAL A 223 6.71 -2.20 -7.51
N ARG A 224 7.47 -2.87 -8.36
CA ARG A 224 7.94 -2.29 -9.62
C ARG A 224 6.82 -1.87 -10.58
N HIS A 225 5.62 -2.44 -10.42
CA HIS A 225 4.41 -2.09 -11.17
C HIS A 225 3.51 -1.09 -10.43
N PHE A 226 3.83 -0.75 -9.19
CA PHE A 226 3.00 0.11 -8.35
C PHE A 226 3.27 1.61 -8.58
N ASN A 227 3.56 1.97 -9.82
CA ASN A 227 3.97 3.31 -10.22
C ASN A 227 2.87 4.10 -10.96
N VAL A 228 1.62 3.72 -10.82
CA VAL A 228 0.50 4.46 -11.42
C VAL A 228 -0.06 5.43 -10.39
N TRP A 229 -0.06 6.71 -10.74
CA TRP A 229 -0.77 7.77 -10.01
C TRP A 229 -2.06 8.07 -10.74
N LEU A 230 -3.17 7.53 -10.23
CA LEU A 230 -4.46 7.53 -10.91
C LEU A 230 -5.35 8.66 -10.40
N ASP A 231 -5.79 9.50 -11.32
CA ASP A 231 -6.79 10.54 -11.15
C ASP A 231 -8.08 10.12 -11.86
N ILE A 232 -9.13 9.92 -11.12
CA ILE A 232 -10.44 9.53 -11.64
C ILE A 232 -11.46 10.64 -11.40
N LYS A 233 -12.10 11.10 -12.48
CA LYS A 233 -13.24 12.01 -12.43
C LYS A 233 -14.49 11.24 -12.84
N PRO A 234 -15.17 10.57 -11.88
CA PRO A 234 -16.33 9.75 -12.20
C PRO A 234 -17.53 10.63 -12.59
N LYS A 235 -18.47 10.07 -13.36
CA LYS A 235 -19.73 10.74 -13.68
C LYS A 235 -20.59 10.99 -12.44
N ALA A 236 -20.51 10.08 -11.45
CA ALA A 236 -21.21 10.17 -10.19
C ALA A 236 -20.23 10.01 -9.01
N GLY A 237 -20.41 10.83 -7.98
CA GLY A 237 -19.53 10.83 -6.80
C GLY A 237 -18.34 11.77 -6.93
N HIS A 238 -17.38 11.63 -6.05
CA HIS A 238 -16.24 12.51 -5.89
C HIS A 238 -15.10 12.17 -6.87
N ARG A 239 -14.44 13.19 -7.41
CA ARG A 239 -13.12 13.02 -8.05
C ARG A 239 -12.14 12.53 -7.00
N MET A 240 -11.30 11.57 -7.37
CA MET A 240 -10.36 10.95 -6.45
C MET A 240 -9.01 10.71 -7.09
N VAL A 241 -7.99 10.72 -6.24
CA VAL A 241 -6.61 10.44 -6.63
C VAL A 241 -6.04 9.40 -5.68
N PHE A 242 -5.35 8.42 -6.25
CA PHE A 242 -4.64 7.41 -5.47
C PHE A 242 -3.51 6.77 -6.28
N GLN A 243 -2.53 6.25 -5.57
CA GLN A 243 -1.46 5.46 -6.14
C GLN A 243 -1.94 4.03 -6.34
N THR A 244 -1.67 3.43 -7.51
CA THR A 244 -2.13 2.08 -7.83
C THR A 244 -1.15 1.35 -8.76
N TYR A 245 -1.60 0.22 -9.25
CA TYR A 245 -0.94 -0.61 -10.25
C TYR A 245 -1.74 -0.64 -11.56
N PRO A 246 -1.12 -1.03 -12.70
CA PRO A 246 -1.84 -1.17 -13.96
C PRO A 246 -3.02 -2.13 -13.85
N GLY A 247 -4.22 -1.66 -14.18
CA GLY A 247 -5.48 -2.40 -14.04
C GLY A 247 -6.14 -2.31 -12.66
N GLY A 248 -5.55 -1.56 -11.72
CA GLY A 248 -6.07 -1.41 -10.36
C GLY A 248 -7.22 -0.40 -10.26
N ILE A 249 -8.28 -0.76 -9.53
CA ILE A 249 -9.39 0.15 -9.16
C ILE A 249 -9.28 0.66 -7.73
N MET A 250 -8.33 0.15 -6.97
CA MET A 250 -7.97 0.60 -5.61
C MET A 250 -6.47 0.91 -5.54
N SER A 251 -6.04 1.57 -4.48
CA SER A 251 -4.62 1.69 -4.21
C SER A 251 -4.05 0.35 -3.72
N GLY A 252 -3.04 -0.16 -4.40
CA GLY A 252 -2.24 -1.27 -3.89
C GLY A 252 -1.16 -0.81 -2.91
N LEU A 253 -1.12 0.50 -2.62
CA LEU A 253 -0.10 1.17 -1.81
C LEU A 253 -0.74 2.15 -0.81
N ASP A 254 -2.02 1.99 -0.58
CA ASP A 254 -2.78 2.45 0.56
C ASP A 254 -2.73 3.96 0.84
N TYR A 255 -2.86 4.74 -0.25
CA TYR A 255 -2.86 6.19 -0.16
C TYR A 255 -3.88 6.80 -1.13
N TYR A 256 -4.86 7.53 -0.57
CA TYR A 256 -6.01 8.06 -1.29
C TYR A 256 -6.38 9.47 -0.83
N MET A 257 -6.94 10.25 -1.76
CA MET A 257 -7.63 11.51 -1.47
C MET A 257 -8.78 11.73 -2.43
N ASN A 258 -9.82 12.46 -2.01
CA ASN A 258 -10.90 12.91 -2.88
C ASN A 258 -11.17 14.42 -2.76
N ASP A 259 -11.95 14.95 -3.70
CA ASP A 259 -12.30 16.38 -3.76
C ASP A 259 -13.31 16.83 -2.72
N ALA A 260 -13.93 15.88 -1.98
CA ALA A 260 -14.69 16.19 -0.77
C ALA A 260 -13.78 16.47 0.43
N GLY A 261 -12.46 16.33 0.28
CA GLY A 261 -11.47 16.59 1.32
C GLY A 261 -11.19 15.42 2.24
N LEU A 262 -11.60 14.20 1.88
CA LEU A 262 -11.31 12.99 2.62
C LEU A 262 -9.93 12.44 2.20
N LEU A 263 -9.13 12.08 3.20
CA LEU A 263 -7.85 11.40 3.07
C LEU A 263 -7.96 10.01 3.70
N CYS A 264 -7.42 8.99 3.03
CA CYS A 264 -7.36 7.63 3.56
C CYS A 264 -5.97 7.03 3.31
N SER A 265 -5.47 6.34 4.32
CA SER A 265 -4.27 5.51 4.23
C SER A 265 -4.44 4.34 5.17
N GLU A 266 -3.67 3.26 4.97
CA GLU A 266 -3.74 2.16 5.89
C GLU A 266 -2.38 1.51 6.14
N THR A 267 -2.30 0.70 7.19
CA THR A 267 -1.24 -0.27 7.39
C THR A 267 -1.88 -1.60 7.78
N THR A 268 -1.50 -2.68 7.10
CA THR A 268 -2.06 -4.02 7.30
C THR A 268 -1.78 -4.50 8.71
N ILE A 269 -2.78 -4.98 9.45
CA ILE A 269 -2.59 -5.41 10.84
C ILE A 269 -2.59 -6.92 11.04
N ALA A 270 -3.27 -7.66 10.27
CA ALA A 270 -3.25 -9.14 10.22
C ALA A 270 -4.53 -9.67 9.58
N GLN A 271 -4.74 -10.99 9.65
CA GLN A 271 -5.93 -11.60 9.08
C GLN A 271 -6.97 -11.89 10.14
N THR A 272 -8.24 -11.74 9.73
CA THR A 272 -9.41 -12.14 10.49
C THR A 272 -10.19 -13.21 9.74
N ARG A 273 -11.35 -13.59 10.27
CA ARG A 273 -12.20 -14.58 9.60
C ARG A 273 -12.64 -14.11 8.24
N PHE A 274 -12.59 -15.01 7.27
CA PHE A 274 -13.12 -14.76 5.95
C PHE A 274 -14.64 -14.94 5.91
N ASP A 275 -15.35 -13.94 5.41
CA ASP A 275 -16.78 -14.00 5.08
C ASP A 275 -16.95 -13.98 3.56
N ALA A 276 -17.22 -15.15 2.97
CA ALA A 276 -17.36 -15.30 1.52
C ALA A 276 -18.62 -14.61 0.95
N GLU A 277 -19.56 -14.20 1.80
CA GLU A 277 -20.78 -13.49 1.38
C GLU A 277 -20.59 -11.96 1.37
N ALA A 278 -19.49 -11.47 1.92
CA ALA A 278 -19.21 -10.05 2.04
C ALA A 278 -18.36 -9.50 0.90
N ALA A 279 -18.29 -8.17 0.79
CA ALA A 279 -17.62 -7.46 -0.30
C ALA A 279 -16.10 -7.43 -0.12
N PRO A 280 -15.32 -7.57 -1.20
CA PRO A 280 -13.87 -7.43 -1.17
C PRO A 280 -13.44 -5.99 -0.84
N LEU A 281 -12.23 -5.85 -0.31
CA LEU A 281 -11.68 -4.55 0.08
C LEU A 281 -11.68 -3.56 -1.09
N ALA A 282 -11.28 -4.00 -2.28
CA ALA A 282 -11.22 -3.13 -3.45
C ALA A 282 -12.56 -2.44 -3.74
N SER A 283 -13.68 -3.16 -3.58
CA SER A 283 -15.03 -2.59 -3.75
C SER A 283 -15.36 -1.59 -2.62
N ARG A 284 -15.03 -1.93 -1.37
CA ARG A 284 -15.35 -1.11 -0.19
C ARG A 284 -14.56 0.20 -0.16
N ILE A 285 -13.24 0.15 -0.32
CA ILE A 285 -12.41 1.36 -0.30
C ILE A 285 -12.68 2.26 -1.52
N ARG A 286 -12.96 1.65 -2.69
CA ARG A 286 -13.36 2.42 -3.86
C ARG A 286 -14.66 3.19 -3.60
N ARG A 287 -15.64 2.55 -2.94
CA ARG A 287 -16.90 3.18 -2.53
C ARG A 287 -16.66 4.32 -1.53
N VAL A 288 -15.74 4.13 -0.57
CA VAL A 288 -15.33 5.21 0.34
C VAL A 288 -14.85 6.41 -0.45
N MET A 289 -13.88 6.22 -1.33
CA MET A 289 -13.28 7.36 -2.03
C MET A 289 -14.24 8.05 -3.00
N GLN A 290 -15.15 7.31 -3.57
CA GLN A 290 -16.12 7.85 -4.54
C GLN A 290 -17.34 8.49 -3.88
N TYR A 291 -17.78 8.03 -2.70
CA TYR A 291 -19.07 8.43 -2.13
C TYR A 291 -19.02 8.93 -0.68
N ALA A 292 -17.86 8.87 0.00
CA ALA A 292 -17.75 9.42 1.33
C ALA A 292 -17.18 10.84 1.29
N ASP A 293 -17.84 11.71 2.05
CA ASP A 293 -17.46 13.10 2.26
C ASP A 293 -17.00 13.39 3.71
N SER A 294 -16.96 12.38 4.55
CA SER A 294 -16.66 12.49 5.98
C SER A 294 -16.04 11.22 6.54
N ILE A 295 -15.36 11.34 7.68
CA ILE A 295 -14.80 10.19 8.40
C ILE A 295 -15.92 9.22 8.81
N ASP A 296 -17.07 9.72 9.27
CA ASP A 296 -18.18 8.85 9.68
C ASP A 296 -18.71 8.02 8.50
N LYS A 297 -18.86 8.64 7.33
CA LYS A 297 -19.30 7.91 6.12
C LYS A 297 -18.26 6.91 5.64
N ALA A 298 -16.98 7.22 5.74
CA ALA A 298 -15.90 6.29 5.43
C ALA A 298 -15.94 5.06 6.34
N VAL A 299 -16.09 5.25 7.65
CA VAL A 299 -16.19 4.16 8.64
C VAL A 299 -17.44 3.32 8.40
N GLU A 300 -18.59 3.93 8.12
CA GLU A 300 -19.83 3.23 7.77
C GLU A 300 -19.62 2.29 6.58
N ILE A 301 -19.01 2.78 5.50
CA ILE A 301 -18.77 1.99 4.29
C ILE A 301 -17.75 0.89 4.53
N LEU A 302 -16.62 1.18 5.21
CA LEU A 302 -15.58 0.19 5.48
C LEU A 302 -16.07 -0.96 6.35
N THR A 303 -16.96 -0.70 7.30
CA THR A 303 -17.54 -1.72 8.16
C THR A 303 -18.66 -2.51 7.48
N SER A 304 -19.33 -1.90 6.50
CA SER A 304 -20.43 -2.53 5.79
C SER A 304 -19.93 -3.65 4.90
N SER A 305 -20.49 -4.87 5.10
CA SER A 305 -20.17 -6.02 4.25
C SER A 305 -18.66 -6.33 4.15
N ASN A 306 -17.94 -6.25 5.26
CA ASN A 306 -16.50 -6.51 5.33
C ASN A 306 -16.22 -8.01 5.27
N ASN A 307 -15.49 -8.47 4.25
CA ASN A 307 -15.15 -9.89 4.08
C ASN A 307 -14.01 -10.38 5.02
N GLY A 308 -13.35 -9.47 5.74
CA GLY A 308 -12.32 -9.81 6.73
C GLY A 308 -10.93 -10.11 6.18
N LEU A 309 -10.77 -10.24 4.87
CA LEU A 309 -9.44 -10.34 4.26
C LEU A 309 -8.78 -8.97 4.19
N TYR A 310 -7.47 -8.94 4.34
CA TYR A 310 -6.68 -7.72 4.34
C TYR A 310 -7.18 -6.71 5.38
N SER A 311 -7.08 -7.12 6.65
CA SER A 311 -7.51 -6.29 7.80
C SER A 311 -6.51 -5.20 8.10
N ASN A 312 -6.99 -3.99 8.36
CA ASN A 312 -6.17 -2.79 8.33
C ASN A 312 -6.38 -1.87 9.53
N GLU A 313 -5.31 -1.15 9.86
CA GLU A 313 -5.31 0.05 10.67
C GLU A 313 -5.36 1.25 9.70
N TRP A 314 -6.55 1.85 9.55
CA TRP A 314 -6.80 3.00 8.70
C TRP A 314 -6.44 4.30 9.40
N LEU A 315 -5.73 5.17 8.70
CA LEU A 315 -5.65 6.59 9.04
C LEU A 315 -6.61 7.35 8.12
N LEU A 316 -7.44 8.18 8.70
CA LEU A 316 -8.44 8.98 8.01
C LEU A 316 -8.20 10.46 8.30
N GLY A 317 -8.43 11.33 7.31
CA GLY A 317 -8.34 12.77 7.46
C GLY A 317 -9.50 13.47 6.77
N ASP A 318 -10.06 14.50 7.39
CA ASP A 318 -11.05 15.39 6.79
C ASP A 318 -10.50 16.84 6.78
N THR A 319 -10.12 17.30 5.60
CA THR A 319 -9.51 18.64 5.43
C THR A 319 -10.49 19.79 5.63
N LYS A 320 -11.81 19.54 5.68
CA LYS A 320 -12.83 20.56 5.93
C LYS A 320 -12.87 20.91 7.41
N THR A 321 -12.69 19.91 8.27
CA THR A 321 -12.76 20.05 9.73
C THR A 321 -11.37 20.05 10.38
N ASN A 322 -10.31 19.76 9.62
CA ASN A 322 -8.96 19.47 10.10
C ASN A 322 -8.94 18.32 11.14
N GLU A 323 -9.85 17.36 11.00
CA GLU A 323 -9.90 16.18 11.85
C GLU A 323 -9.09 15.05 11.25
N VAL A 324 -8.33 14.34 12.09
CA VAL A 324 -7.74 13.06 11.76
C VAL A 324 -8.26 11.98 12.72
N ALA A 325 -8.30 10.75 12.24
CA ALA A 325 -8.75 9.61 13.01
C ALA A 325 -7.89 8.37 12.70
N MET A 326 -7.83 7.46 13.66
CA MET A 326 -7.29 6.13 13.49
C MET A 326 -8.42 5.11 13.66
N PHE A 327 -8.56 4.21 12.70
CA PHE A 327 -9.64 3.24 12.64
C PHE A 327 -9.08 1.84 12.39
N GLU A 328 -8.98 1.03 13.43
CA GLU A 328 -8.62 -0.38 13.33
C GLU A 328 -9.86 -1.22 13.02
N LEU A 329 -9.76 -2.06 11.99
CA LEU A 329 -10.88 -2.83 11.46
C LEU A 329 -10.48 -4.30 11.26
N GLY A 330 -11.05 -5.19 12.08
CA GLY A 330 -11.14 -6.62 11.81
C GLY A 330 -12.45 -6.98 11.10
N THR A 331 -12.84 -8.24 11.07
CA THR A 331 -14.12 -8.66 10.44
C THR A 331 -15.32 -8.21 11.25
N ARG A 332 -15.26 -8.33 12.57
CA ARG A 332 -16.38 -8.05 13.49
C ARG A 332 -16.04 -6.99 14.53
N LYS A 333 -14.78 -6.88 14.89
CA LYS A 333 -14.29 -5.92 15.86
C LYS A 333 -13.68 -4.73 15.15
N HIS A 334 -13.93 -3.56 15.69
CA HIS A 334 -13.30 -2.35 15.21
C HIS A 334 -13.16 -1.33 16.34
N LYS A 335 -12.22 -0.41 16.17
CA LYS A 335 -12.01 0.72 17.08
C LYS A 335 -11.72 1.98 16.29
N LEU A 336 -12.43 3.05 16.62
CA LEU A 336 -12.20 4.38 16.07
C LEU A 336 -11.74 5.31 17.18
N TRP A 337 -10.59 5.98 16.97
CA TRP A 337 -10.11 7.09 17.78
C TRP A 337 -10.12 8.37 16.94
N ARG A 338 -10.59 9.47 17.53
CA ARG A 338 -10.80 10.74 16.83
C ARG A 338 -10.08 11.89 17.50
N SER A 339 -9.36 12.71 16.71
CA SER A 339 -8.68 13.91 17.21
C SER A 339 -9.66 14.95 17.76
N SER A 340 -10.85 15.07 17.16
CA SER A 340 -11.93 15.95 17.63
C SER A 340 -12.44 15.59 19.03
N LYS A 341 -12.30 14.33 19.45
CA LYS A 341 -12.66 13.82 20.78
C LYS A 341 -11.46 13.70 21.71
N LYS A 342 -10.27 14.10 21.27
CA LYS A 342 -8.99 13.99 22.01
C LYS A 342 -8.66 12.55 22.42
N GLU A 343 -8.95 11.58 21.54
CA GLU A 343 -8.71 10.17 21.74
C GLU A 343 -7.36 9.79 21.11
N PHE A 344 -6.29 9.71 21.88
CA PHE A 344 -4.93 9.42 21.40
C PHE A 344 -4.34 8.23 22.14
N PRO A 345 -4.41 7.01 21.59
CA PRO A 345 -3.99 5.79 22.27
C PRO A 345 -2.50 5.77 22.65
N GLY A 346 -1.67 6.53 21.91
CA GLY A 346 -0.24 6.68 22.19
C GLY A 346 0.11 7.87 23.09
N GLY A 347 -0.87 8.64 23.58
CA GLY A 347 -0.62 9.89 24.31
C GLY A 347 -0.08 11.03 23.44
N THR A 348 -0.21 10.92 22.13
CA THR A 348 0.36 11.82 21.11
C THR A 348 -0.71 12.79 20.59
N GLU A 349 -1.02 13.82 21.36
CA GLU A 349 -2.11 14.76 21.05
C GLU A 349 -1.94 15.34 19.62
N GLY A 350 -2.97 15.13 18.78
CA GLY A 350 -2.98 15.55 17.38
C GLY A 350 -2.19 14.68 16.41
N PHE A 351 -1.70 13.50 16.84
CA PHE A 351 -0.89 12.63 16.00
C PHE A 351 -1.30 11.17 16.12
N TYR A 352 -1.56 10.54 14.99
CA TYR A 352 -1.74 9.08 14.86
C TYR A 352 -0.68 8.50 13.93
N TRP A 353 -0.35 7.23 14.14
CA TRP A 353 0.57 6.50 13.28
C TRP A 353 0.13 5.06 13.08
N GLY A 354 0.44 4.49 11.92
CA GLY A 354 0.31 3.08 11.59
C GLY A 354 1.65 2.45 11.27
N CYS A 355 1.87 1.22 11.72
CA CYS A 355 3.06 0.44 11.40
C CYS A 355 2.84 -1.07 11.57
N ASN A 356 1.68 -1.57 11.15
CA ASN A 356 1.29 -2.98 11.21
C ASN A 356 1.20 -3.55 12.65
N ASN A 357 0.90 -2.73 13.63
CA ASN A 357 0.85 -3.11 15.04
C ASN A 357 -0.43 -2.62 15.70
N THR A 358 -1.43 -3.48 15.76
CA THR A 358 -2.77 -3.21 16.31
C THR A 358 -2.69 -2.72 17.75
N LYS A 359 -3.37 -1.64 18.07
CA LYS A 359 -3.35 -0.98 19.39
C LYS A 359 -4.56 -1.33 20.25
N ASP A 360 -5.73 -1.56 19.63
CA ASP A 360 -6.95 -1.97 20.34
C ASP A 360 -6.89 -3.44 20.72
N LEU A 361 -7.28 -3.76 21.97
CA LEU A 361 -7.21 -5.11 22.50
C LEU A 361 -8.19 -6.07 21.81
N ASP A 362 -9.42 -5.60 21.55
CA ASP A 362 -10.46 -6.44 20.98
C ASP A 362 -10.19 -6.73 19.48
N VAL A 363 -9.72 -5.72 18.74
CA VAL A 363 -9.31 -5.89 17.34
C VAL A 363 -8.08 -6.80 17.28
N ARG A 364 -7.10 -6.59 18.14
CA ARG A 364 -5.89 -7.42 18.23
C ARG A 364 -6.23 -8.88 18.52
N ALA A 365 -7.14 -9.13 19.44
CA ALA A 365 -7.58 -10.48 19.78
C ALA A 365 -8.32 -11.19 18.62
N GLU A 366 -8.97 -10.43 17.74
CA GLU A 366 -9.62 -10.98 16.55
C GLU A 366 -8.63 -11.19 15.39
N THR A 367 -7.71 -10.25 15.15
CA THR A 367 -6.83 -10.25 13.97
C THR A 367 -5.63 -11.17 14.13
N VAL A 368 -5.19 -11.46 15.34
CA VAL A 368 -3.96 -12.22 15.61
C VAL A 368 -4.29 -13.52 16.32
N ALA A 369 -5.01 -14.41 15.64
CA ALA A 369 -5.48 -15.68 16.20
C ALA A 369 -4.36 -16.54 16.81
N SER A 370 -3.15 -16.52 16.22
CA SER A 370 -1.97 -17.21 16.78
C SER A 370 -1.48 -16.59 18.07
N LEU A 371 -1.72 -15.29 18.31
CA LEU A 371 -1.35 -14.60 19.53
C LEU A 371 -2.39 -14.79 20.65
N ALA A 372 -3.62 -15.13 20.32
CA ALA A 372 -4.67 -15.44 21.31
C ALA A 372 -4.27 -16.60 22.23
N ALA A 373 -3.40 -17.51 21.76
CA ALA A 373 -2.81 -18.56 22.57
C ALA A 373 -1.82 -18.05 23.64
N LYS A 374 -1.34 -16.80 23.56
CA LYS A 374 -0.39 -16.20 24.50
C LYS A 374 -0.95 -14.84 24.99
N PRO A 375 -1.69 -14.83 26.11
CA PRO A 375 -2.34 -13.60 26.60
C PRO A 375 -1.41 -12.38 26.74
N ALA A 376 -0.12 -12.58 27.02
CA ALA A 376 0.87 -11.50 27.08
C ALA A 376 1.05 -10.76 25.75
N ASN A 377 0.74 -11.39 24.62
CA ASN A 377 0.87 -10.80 23.29
C ASN A 377 -0.39 -10.02 22.86
N LEU A 378 -1.47 -10.10 23.63
CA LEU A 378 -2.70 -9.33 23.35
C LEU A 378 -2.57 -7.86 23.74
N VAL A 379 -1.63 -7.54 24.67
CA VAL A 379 -1.40 -6.14 25.07
C VAL A 379 -0.53 -5.46 24.03
N PHE A 380 -0.90 -4.24 23.62
CA PHE A 380 -0.07 -3.43 22.72
C PHE A 380 1.30 -3.18 23.35
N HIS A 381 2.34 -3.54 22.62
CA HIS A 381 3.72 -3.21 22.93
C HIS A 381 4.31 -2.43 21.75
N PRO A 382 4.84 -1.21 21.98
CA PRO A 382 5.53 -0.46 20.94
C PRO A 382 6.68 -1.28 20.34
N ALA A 383 6.61 -1.55 19.03
CA ALA A 383 7.70 -2.14 18.26
C ALA A 383 8.67 -1.07 17.75
N ASN A 384 9.74 -1.46 17.04
CA ASN A 384 10.78 -0.52 16.60
C ASN A 384 10.24 0.70 15.84
N ARG A 385 9.26 0.49 14.94
CA ARG A 385 8.65 1.58 14.17
C ARG A 385 7.70 2.44 15.01
N ASP A 386 6.99 1.87 15.98
CA ASP A 386 6.19 2.64 16.95
C ASP A 386 7.09 3.57 17.75
N VAL A 387 8.21 3.06 18.26
CA VAL A 387 9.19 3.85 19.03
C VAL A 387 9.77 4.98 18.17
N ALA A 388 10.04 4.71 16.89
CA ALA A 388 10.54 5.73 15.97
C ALA A 388 9.50 6.84 15.71
N TRP A 389 8.22 6.49 15.54
CA TRP A 389 7.12 7.47 15.42
C TRP A 389 6.97 8.33 16.67
N LEU A 390 6.97 7.70 17.86
CA LEU A 390 6.88 8.43 19.14
C LEU A 390 8.03 9.42 19.30
N LYS A 391 9.25 9.00 18.97
CA LYS A 391 10.43 9.86 19.01
C LYS A 391 10.32 11.04 18.05
N LEU A 392 9.95 10.79 16.78
CA LEU A 392 9.78 11.85 15.78
C LEU A 392 8.69 12.84 16.19
N PHE A 393 7.59 12.34 16.75
CA PHE A 393 6.52 13.19 17.26
C PHE A 393 7.03 14.10 18.41
N ASP A 394 7.75 13.55 19.39
CA ASP A 394 8.26 14.34 20.52
C ASP A 394 9.23 15.43 20.05
N GLU A 395 10.11 15.13 19.10
CA GLU A 395 11.02 16.10 18.50
C GLU A 395 10.33 17.20 17.68
N SER A 396 9.13 16.90 17.15
CA SER A 396 8.43 17.73 16.17
C SER A 396 7.09 18.28 16.66
N ARG A 397 6.73 18.07 17.91
CA ARG A 397 5.46 18.52 18.51
C ARG A 397 5.21 20.00 18.26
N GLY A 398 4.04 20.33 17.69
CA GLY A 398 3.66 21.71 17.32
C GLY A 398 4.43 22.29 16.13
N LYS A 399 5.19 21.47 15.40
CA LYS A 399 6.03 21.91 14.27
C LYS A 399 5.89 21.01 13.04
N ILE A 400 4.98 20.04 13.06
CA ILE A 400 4.79 19.13 11.94
C ILE A 400 4.25 19.92 10.75
N ASP A 401 4.99 19.89 9.65
CA ASP A 401 4.70 20.50 8.35
C ASP A 401 5.16 19.58 7.21
N ALA A 402 5.23 20.07 5.98
CA ALA A 402 5.71 19.28 4.83
C ALA A 402 7.15 18.72 5.02
N ARG A 403 8.01 19.45 5.75
CA ARG A 403 9.40 18.98 6.04
C ARG A 403 9.41 17.74 6.90
N PHE A 404 8.41 17.59 7.76
CA PHE A 404 8.24 16.37 8.56
C PHE A 404 7.99 15.15 7.66
N GLY A 405 7.16 15.27 6.61
CA GLY A 405 6.92 14.16 5.66
C GLY A 405 8.21 13.67 5.00
N PHE A 406 9.04 14.58 4.50
CA PHE A 406 10.36 14.23 3.96
C PHE A 406 11.26 13.55 5.00
N LYS A 407 11.34 14.12 6.23
CA LYS A 407 12.15 13.55 7.31
C LYS A 407 11.67 12.16 7.72
N ALA A 408 10.37 11.98 7.93
CA ALA A 408 9.80 10.72 8.39
C ALA A 408 10.14 9.58 7.43
N PHE A 409 9.94 9.79 6.14
CA PHE A 409 10.13 8.76 5.13
C PHE A 409 11.57 8.61 4.62
N THR A 410 12.51 9.26 5.27
CA THR A 410 13.95 9.00 5.13
C THR A 410 14.59 8.59 6.45
N THR A 411 13.78 8.32 7.49
CA THR A 411 14.24 7.92 8.83
C THR A 411 14.04 6.41 9.04
N PRO A 412 15.12 5.60 9.18
CA PRO A 412 14.99 4.21 9.61
C PRO A 412 14.50 4.14 11.08
N PRO A 413 13.70 3.11 11.45
CA PRO A 413 13.17 2.03 10.62
C PRO A 413 11.83 2.36 9.93
N LEU A 414 11.36 3.62 9.94
CA LEU A 414 10.12 4.02 9.26
C LEU A 414 10.24 3.86 7.76
N ALA A 415 11.41 4.13 7.19
CA ALA A 415 11.83 3.73 5.86
C ALA A 415 12.83 2.58 6.00
N ALA A 416 12.63 1.50 5.27
CA ALA A 416 13.45 0.29 5.31
C ALA A 416 13.93 -0.12 3.92
N PHE A 417 14.72 -1.18 3.85
CA PHE A 417 15.26 -1.70 2.59
C PHE A 417 14.18 -2.04 1.54
N ARG A 418 13.02 -2.54 1.99
CA ARG A 418 11.88 -2.89 1.11
C ARG A 418 10.88 -1.75 0.89
N SER A 419 11.20 -0.53 1.28
CA SER A 419 10.38 0.62 0.96
C SER A 419 10.47 0.93 -0.52
N CYS A 420 9.33 0.98 -1.20
CA CYS A 420 9.25 1.15 -2.65
C CYS A 420 8.80 2.53 -3.08
N ASP A 421 8.38 3.35 -2.15
CA ASP A 421 7.88 4.70 -2.38
C ASP A 421 7.90 5.53 -1.10
N ALA A 422 7.47 6.78 -1.21
CA ALA A 422 7.03 7.61 -0.11
C ALA A 422 6.08 8.69 -0.65
N LYS A 423 5.01 9.02 0.09
CA LYS A 423 4.05 10.03 -0.32
C LYS A 423 3.42 10.71 0.88
N PHE A 424 3.17 12.01 0.74
CA PHE A 424 2.47 12.77 1.77
C PHE A 424 1.80 14.03 1.18
N THR A 425 0.82 14.53 1.90
CA THR A 425 0.10 15.76 1.58
C THR A 425 -0.11 16.63 2.83
N THR A 426 -0.55 17.85 2.60
CA THR A 426 -1.00 18.78 3.65
C THR A 426 -2.43 19.23 3.34
N THR A 427 -3.14 19.85 4.29
CA THR A 427 -4.48 20.41 4.03
C THR A 427 -4.49 21.28 2.77
N ALA A 428 -3.48 22.12 2.57
CA ALA A 428 -3.41 23.02 1.42
C ALA A 428 -3.25 22.25 0.10
N LEU A 429 -2.36 21.25 0.07
CA LEU A 429 -2.14 20.44 -1.11
C LEU A 429 -3.31 19.51 -1.42
N ALA A 430 -3.90 18.89 -0.40
CA ALA A 430 -5.02 17.96 -0.56
C ALA A 430 -6.27 18.62 -1.15
N LYS A 431 -6.55 19.88 -0.81
CA LYS A 431 -7.63 20.67 -1.42
C LYS A 431 -7.50 20.83 -2.93
N GLU A 432 -6.29 20.67 -3.45
CA GLU A 432 -5.97 20.73 -4.87
C GLU A 432 -5.61 19.32 -5.43
N LEU A 433 -5.91 18.26 -4.68
CA LEU A 433 -5.57 16.86 -5.02
C LEU A 433 -4.07 16.69 -5.36
N LYS A 434 -3.20 17.38 -4.61
CA LYS A 434 -1.75 17.36 -4.78
C LYS A 434 -1.06 16.57 -3.67
N SER A 435 0.03 15.91 -4.02
CA SER A 435 0.91 15.22 -3.08
C SER A 435 2.37 15.34 -3.46
N TRP A 436 3.23 15.34 -2.47
CA TRP A 436 4.62 14.96 -2.64
C TRP A 436 4.70 13.45 -2.74
N ALA A 437 5.37 12.96 -3.77
CA ALA A 437 5.56 11.53 -3.99
C ALA A 437 6.95 11.23 -4.52
N LEU A 438 7.53 10.13 -4.06
CA LEU A 438 8.77 9.54 -4.54
C LEU A 438 8.47 8.09 -4.91
N PHE A 439 8.82 7.68 -6.13
CA PHE A 439 8.78 6.28 -6.54
C PHE A 439 10.17 5.68 -6.49
N GLY A 440 10.27 4.51 -5.86
CA GLY A 440 11.53 3.83 -5.57
C GLY A 440 11.96 3.95 -4.11
N PRO A 441 13.09 3.30 -3.73
CA PRO A 441 13.56 3.27 -2.34
C PRO A 441 13.92 4.67 -1.82
N PRO A 442 13.20 5.22 -0.81
CA PRO A 442 13.40 6.61 -0.37
C PRO A 442 14.72 6.84 0.37
N LEU A 443 15.43 5.78 0.74
CA LEU A 443 16.80 5.87 1.27
C LEU A 443 17.87 6.04 0.20
N GLY A 444 17.49 6.23 -1.08
CA GLY A 444 18.38 6.52 -2.19
C GLY A 444 19.24 5.34 -2.67
N ARG A 445 18.94 4.13 -2.25
CA ARG A 445 19.64 2.90 -2.66
C ARG A 445 18.84 2.19 -3.73
N THR A 446 19.51 1.66 -4.75
CA THR A 446 18.90 0.72 -5.68
C THR A 446 18.52 -0.55 -4.93
N TRP A 447 17.30 -1.03 -5.14
CA TRP A 447 16.84 -2.31 -4.62
C TRP A 447 17.00 -3.38 -5.68
N ASP A 448 18.05 -4.18 -5.53
CA ASP A 448 18.32 -5.34 -6.38
C ASP A 448 17.53 -6.55 -5.89
N ALA A 449 17.09 -7.39 -6.83
CA ALA A 449 16.37 -8.62 -6.50
C ALA A 449 17.26 -9.59 -5.69
N ALA A 450 16.70 -10.14 -4.64
CA ALA A 450 17.36 -11.19 -3.87
C ALA A 450 17.49 -12.49 -4.71
N PRO A 451 18.49 -13.36 -4.42
CA PRO A 451 18.65 -14.63 -5.14
C PRO A 451 17.39 -15.50 -5.18
N GLU A 452 16.57 -15.44 -4.14
CA GLU A 452 15.31 -16.20 -4.06
C GLU A 452 14.22 -15.60 -4.96
N GLU A 453 14.19 -14.28 -5.12
CA GLU A 453 13.30 -13.61 -6.06
C GLU A 453 13.70 -13.91 -7.50
N LEU A 454 15.01 -13.90 -7.81
CA LEU A 454 15.54 -14.26 -9.13
C LEU A 454 15.27 -15.72 -9.51
N LYS A 455 15.15 -16.64 -8.55
CA LYS A 455 14.72 -18.03 -8.81
C LYS A 455 13.26 -18.10 -9.25
N ARG A 456 12.41 -17.16 -8.79
CA ARG A 456 10.99 -17.11 -9.13
C ARG A 456 10.74 -16.31 -10.40
N LEU A 457 11.48 -15.21 -10.57
CA LEU A 457 11.34 -14.27 -11.68
C LEU A 457 12.75 -13.85 -12.12
N SER A 458 13.31 -14.55 -13.10
CA SER A 458 14.72 -14.42 -13.51
C SER A 458 15.05 -13.07 -14.19
N ASP A 459 14.04 -12.37 -14.70
CA ASP A 459 14.15 -11.10 -15.42
C ASP A 459 13.70 -9.88 -14.61
N ILE A 460 13.48 -10.06 -13.30
CA ILE A 460 13.08 -8.96 -12.42
C ILE A 460 14.15 -7.87 -12.43
N GLN A 461 13.74 -6.64 -12.76
CA GLN A 461 14.63 -5.52 -12.81
C GLN A 461 14.75 -4.85 -11.45
N PRO A 462 15.92 -4.26 -11.11
CA PRO A 462 16.08 -3.48 -9.90
C PRO A 462 15.09 -2.31 -9.85
N LEU A 463 14.69 -1.94 -8.63
CA LEU A 463 13.95 -0.71 -8.38
C LEU A 463 14.90 0.41 -8.01
N VAL A 464 14.93 1.46 -8.84
CA VAL A 464 15.80 2.62 -8.64
C VAL A 464 15.02 3.73 -7.95
N SER A 465 15.67 4.45 -7.03
CA SER A 465 15.10 5.63 -6.40
C SER A 465 14.98 6.77 -7.43
N ASN A 466 13.81 7.36 -7.52
CA ASN A 466 13.57 8.59 -8.27
C ASN A 466 13.64 9.82 -7.36
N ASP A 467 13.55 11.01 -7.95
CA ASP A 467 13.43 12.26 -7.19
C ASP A 467 12.01 12.45 -6.64
N TRP A 468 11.92 13.17 -5.53
CA TRP A 468 10.65 13.66 -5.04
C TRP A 468 9.99 14.56 -6.08
N ALA A 469 8.73 14.32 -6.36
CA ALA A 469 7.92 15.10 -7.28
C ALA A 469 6.64 15.59 -6.61
N MET A 470 6.22 16.81 -6.93
CA MET A 470 4.87 17.27 -6.65
C MET A 470 3.95 16.74 -7.75
N ILE A 471 3.20 15.68 -7.43
CA ILE A 471 2.20 15.15 -8.36
C ILE A 471 0.91 15.94 -8.19
N ARG A 472 0.33 16.35 -9.30
CA ARG A 472 -0.93 17.10 -9.34
C ARG A 472 -1.85 16.57 -10.44
N VAL A 473 -3.13 16.71 -10.24
CA VAL A 473 -4.14 16.62 -11.30
C VAL A 473 -4.08 17.92 -12.13
N ASP A 474 -4.68 17.96 -13.29
CA ASP A 474 -4.76 19.17 -14.16
C ASP A 474 -3.37 19.72 -14.62
N ALA A 475 -2.35 18.87 -14.67
CA ALA A 475 -1.06 19.25 -15.23
C ALA A 475 -1.10 19.36 -16.77
N VAL A 476 -2.11 18.74 -17.40
CA VAL A 476 -2.40 18.82 -18.83
C VAL A 476 -3.55 19.79 -19.00
N SER A 477 -3.26 21.02 -19.39
CA SER A 477 -4.31 21.97 -19.80
C SER A 477 -5.04 21.44 -21.05
N GLU A 478 -6.34 21.66 -21.11
CA GLU A 478 -7.18 21.36 -22.27
C GLU A 478 -6.68 22.00 -23.56
#